data_839a2dc5f23a97620f9187e34293d076
#
_entry.id   839a2dc5f23a97620f9187e34293d076
#
_cell.length_a   1.000
_cell.length_b   1.000
_cell.length_c   1.000
_cell.angle_alpha   90.00
_cell.angle_beta   90.00
_cell.angle_gamma   90.00
#
_symmetry.space_group_name_H-M   'P 1'
#
loop_
_entity.id
_entity.type
_entity.pdbx_description
1 polymer ?
#
loop_
_entity_poly.entity_id
_entity_poly.type
_entity_poly.pdbx_seq_one_letter_code
_entity_poly.pdbx_strand_id
1 'polypeptide(L)'
;MWNDPKLLAEKGASIVDTTCPWVSKVWNAVDAHTRKEFTSIIHGKWAHEETVATASFAGTYLVIKDMKEATYLCEYILNGGDKEEFMAKFVNAHSEGFDPDVDLDGLGIANQTTMLKGETQAIGKLLERTMMEKHGVANLADHYMVMDTICDATQERQDAMYQLVEDKPDMMLVVGGYNSSNTQHLQEISEDASVPSFWVDTPERLDEDNVIAHRLAHGELVETKDWLPEGDVVIGVTSGASTPDKVVEDVVDMIFKTKRNMKTATPAR
;
A
#
# COMPACT_ATOMS: atom_id res chain seq x y z
N MET A 1 -19.06 -1.96 -13.74
CA MET A 1 -19.41 -1.99 -15.18
C MET A 1 -18.19 -2.16 -16.11
N TRP A 2 -16.96 -2.30 -15.58
CA TRP A 2 -15.73 -2.45 -16.40
C TRP A 2 -15.28 -3.91 -16.62
N ASN A 3 -15.90 -4.89 -15.99
CA ASN A 3 -15.43 -6.28 -15.94
C ASN A 3 -16.49 -7.30 -16.40
N ASP A 4 -17.22 -7.03 -17.47
CA ASP A 4 -18.00 -8.10 -18.10
C ASP A 4 -17.29 -8.60 -19.38
N PRO A 5 -16.42 -9.65 -19.25
CA PRO A 5 -15.75 -10.28 -20.38
C PRO A 5 -16.73 -10.76 -21.46
N LYS A 6 -17.96 -11.11 -21.08
CA LYS A 6 -19.00 -11.57 -21.99
C LYS A 6 -19.47 -10.45 -22.90
N LEU A 7 -19.70 -9.24 -22.35
CA LEU A 7 -20.12 -8.08 -23.13
C LEU A 7 -19.06 -7.65 -24.16
N LEU A 8 -17.76 -7.78 -23.80
CA LEU A 8 -16.67 -7.49 -24.74
C LEU A 8 -16.55 -8.56 -25.83
N ALA A 9 -16.70 -9.84 -25.46
CA ALA A 9 -16.69 -10.95 -26.41
C ALA A 9 -17.87 -10.86 -27.39
N GLU A 10 -19.07 -10.48 -26.94
CA GLU A 10 -20.24 -10.24 -27.80
C GLU A 10 -20.00 -9.12 -28.82
N LYS A 11 -19.13 -8.15 -28.52
CA LYS A 11 -18.70 -7.09 -29.42
C LYS A 11 -17.53 -7.50 -30.33
N GLY A 12 -17.12 -8.79 -30.33
CA GLY A 12 -16.02 -9.29 -31.14
C GLY A 12 -14.63 -8.90 -30.66
N ALA A 13 -14.49 -8.42 -29.42
CA ALA A 13 -13.19 -8.08 -28.85
C ALA A 13 -12.47 -9.34 -28.33
N SER A 14 -11.19 -9.46 -28.62
CA SER A 14 -10.32 -10.45 -27.97
C SER A 14 -9.79 -9.88 -26.66
N ILE A 15 -10.00 -10.59 -25.55
CA ILE A 15 -9.54 -10.19 -24.22
C ILE A 15 -8.29 -10.97 -23.89
N VAL A 16 -7.22 -10.25 -23.53
CA VAL A 16 -6.01 -10.82 -22.92
C VAL A 16 -5.98 -10.33 -21.48
N ASP A 17 -6.23 -11.24 -20.54
CA ASP A 17 -6.15 -10.92 -19.11
C ASP A 17 -4.69 -10.89 -18.68
N THR A 18 -4.22 -9.72 -18.27
CA THR A 18 -2.87 -9.49 -17.75
C THR A 18 -2.88 -9.20 -16.24
N THR A 19 -3.97 -9.54 -15.55
CA THR A 19 -4.08 -9.35 -14.10
C THR A 19 -2.96 -10.10 -13.38
N CYS A 20 -2.28 -9.41 -12.49
CA CYS A 20 -1.24 -10.00 -11.65
C CYS A 20 -1.82 -11.17 -10.83
N PRO A 21 -1.15 -12.35 -10.76
CA PRO A 21 -1.63 -13.50 -9.98
C PRO A 21 -1.87 -13.19 -8.49
N TRP A 22 -1.10 -12.27 -7.91
CA TRP A 22 -1.30 -11.84 -6.53
C TRP A 22 -2.62 -11.09 -6.33
N VAL A 23 -3.01 -10.23 -7.27
CA VAL A 23 -4.31 -9.56 -7.25
C VAL A 23 -5.43 -10.57 -7.42
N SER A 24 -5.30 -11.52 -8.34
CA SER A 24 -6.27 -12.61 -8.52
C SER A 24 -6.42 -13.47 -7.26
N LYS A 25 -5.34 -13.66 -6.49
CA LYS A 25 -5.37 -14.37 -5.20
C LYS A 25 -6.24 -13.62 -4.18
N VAL A 26 -6.16 -12.29 -4.13
CA VAL A 26 -7.05 -11.46 -3.28
C VAL A 26 -8.51 -11.60 -3.71
N TRP A 27 -8.80 -11.57 -5.01
CA TRP A 27 -10.16 -11.75 -5.52
C TRP A 27 -10.74 -13.13 -5.16
N ASN A 28 -9.92 -14.18 -5.24
CA ASN A 28 -10.33 -15.53 -4.80
C ASN A 28 -10.62 -15.57 -3.29
N ALA A 29 -9.91 -14.78 -2.47
CA ALA A 29 -10.19 -14.71 -1.05
C ALA A 29 -11.54 -14.05 -0.77
N VAL A 30 -11.84 -12.89 -1.37
CA VAL A 30 -13.13 -12.21 -1.17
C VAL A 30 -14.32 -13.02 -1.76
N ASP A 31 -14.10 -13.78 -2.84
CA ASP A 31 -15.09 -14.70 -3.36
C ASP A 31 -15.35 -15.90 -2.39
N ALA A 32 -14.31 -16.37 -1.71
CA ALA A 32 -14.45 -17.38 -0.66
C ALA A 32 -15.21 -16.84 0.56
N HIS A 33 -14.99 -15.57 0.93
CA HIS A 33 -15.79 -14.89 1.98
C HIS A 33 -17.26 -14.82 1.57
N THR A 34 -17.54 -14.40 0.34
CA THR A 34 -18.91 -14.30 -0.19
C THR A 34 -19.63 -15.64 -0.16
N ARG A 35 -18.94 -16.75 -0.51
CA ARG A 35 -19.53 -18.10 -0.44
C ARG A 35 -19.87 -18.56 0.97
N LYS A 36 -19.26 -17.97 1.98
CA LYS A 36 -19.56 -18.21 3.40
C LYS A 36 -20.50 -17.16 4.01
N GLU A 37 -21.01 -16.25 3.20
CA GLU A 37 -21.81 -15.10 3.66
C GLU A 37 -21.08 -14.21 4.66
N PHE A 38 -19.74 -14.14 4.56
CA PHE A 38 -18.89 -13.29 5.38
C PHE A 38 -18.68 -11.93 4.74
N THR A 39 -18.60 -10.89 5.58
CA THR A 39 -18.15 -9.57 5.15
C THR A 39 -16.65 -9.57 4.93
N SER A 40 -16.23 -9.11 3.77
CA SER A 40 -14.81 -8.92 3.45
C SER A 40 -14.29 -7.62 4.08
N ILE A 41 -13.47 -7.72 5.11
CA ILE A 41 -12.70 -6.59 5.63
C ILE A 41 -11.47 -6.41 4.77
N ILE A 42 -11.42 -5.33 4.00
CA ILE A 42 -10.33 -5.07 3.03
C ILE A 42 -9.41 -4.00 3.62
N HIS A 43 -8.19 -4.39 4.02
CA HIS A 43 -7.16 -3.43 4.43
C HIS A 43 -6.59 -2.73 3.21
N GLY A 44 -6.88 -1.44 3.04
CA GLY A 44 -6.49 -0.67 1.87
C GLY A 44 -7.09 0.73 1.83
N LYS A 45 -6.79 1.45 0.76
CA LYS A 45 -7.36 2.77 0.48
C LYS A 45 -8.63 2.59 -0.36
N TRP A 46 -9.79 2.99 0.13
CA TRP A 46 -11.09 2.77 -0.52
C TRP A 46 -11.16 3.31 -1.97
N ALA A 47 -10.46 4.41 -2.27
CA ALA A 47 -10.42 5.02 -3.61
C ALA A 47 -9.32 4.43 -4.53
N HIS A 48 -8.49 3.49 -4.05
CA HIS A 48 -7.45 2.89 -4.86
C HIS A 48 -8.04 1.90 -5.86
N GLU A 49 -7.57 1.92 -7.11
CA GLU A 49 -8.11 1.11 -8.22
C GLU A 49 -8.14 -0.39 -7.91
N GLU A 50 -7.09 -0.91 -7.26
CA GLU A 50 -7.02 -2.31 -6.83
C GLU A 50 -8.08 -2.63 -5.75
N THR A 51 -8.28 -1.73 -4.78
CA THR A 51 -9.29 -1.90 -3.73
C THR A 51 -10.70 -1.87 -4.31
N VAL A 52 -10.96 -0.93 -5.24
CA VAL A 52 -12.23 -0.87 -5.98
C VAL A 52 -12.48 -2.14 -6.78
N ALA A 53 -11.45 -2.64 -7.47
CA ALA A 53 -11.54 -3.90 -8.21
C ALA A 53 -11.83 -5.07 -7.27
N THR A 54 -11.09 -5.19 -6.16
CA THR A 54 -11.29 -6.26 -5.15
C THR A 54 -12.70 -6.20 -4.55
N ALA A 55 -13.16 -5.02 -4.16
CA ALA A 55 -14.51 -4.81 -3.64
C ALA A 55 -15.61 -5.23 -4.63
N SER A 56 -15.36 -5.13 -5.94
CA SER A 56 -16.32 -5.56 -6.97
C SER A 56 -16.51 -7.08 -7.05
N PHE A 57 -15.61 -7.87 -6.47
CA PHE A 57 -15.72 -9.34 -6.35
C PHE A 57 -16.31 -9.77 -5.01
N ALA A 58 -16.38 -8.88 -4.03
CA ALA A 58 -16.96 -9.17 -2.72
C ALA A 58 -18.49 -9.01 -2.74
N GLY A 59 -19.20 -9.86 -2.01
CA GLY A 59 -20.63 -9.70 -1.75
C GLY A 59 -20.86 -8.51 -0.83
N THR A 60 -20.50 -8.67 0.44
CA THR A 60 -20.51 -7.60 1.44
C THR A 60 -19.07 -7.24 1.80
N TYR A 61 -18.76 -5.95 1.90
CA TYR A 61 -17.41 -5.51 2.26
C TYR A 61 -17.40 -4.23 3.08
N LEU A 62 -16.31 -4.08 3.83
CA LEU A 62 -15.89 -2.86 4.50
C LEU A 62 -14.39 -2.65 4.26
N VAL A 63 -14.01 -1.48 3.78
CA VAL A 63 -12.59 -1.09 3.61
C VAL A 63 -12.12 -0.33 4.83
N ILE A 64 -10.99 -0.75 5.38
CA ILE A 64 -10.31 -0.08 6.49
C ILE A 64 -8.90 0.29 6.07
N LYS A 65 -8.42 1.46 6.45
CA LYS A 65 -7.14 1.98 5.94
C LYS A 65 -5.95 1.72 6.85
N ASP A 66 -6.19 1.55 8.16
CA ASP A 66 -5.15 1.48 9.18
C ASP A 66 -5.62 0.75 10.46
N MET A 67 -4.67 0.56 11.39
CA MET A 67 -4.93 -0.06 12.69
C MET A 67 -5.95 0.74 13.54
N LYS A 68 -6.06 2.06 13.38
CA LYS A 68 -7.01 2.89 14.15
C LYS A 68 -8.45 2.58 13.72
N GLU A 69 -8.67 2.45 12.41
CA GLU A 69 -9.98 2.06 11.88
C GLU A 69 -10.31 0.61 12.25
N ALA A 70 -9.31 -0.29 12.24
CA ALA A 70 -9.50 -1.67 12.70
C ALA A 70 -9.88 -1.73 14.18
N THR A 71 -9.25 -0.93 15.04
CA THR A 71 -9.57 -0.86 16.47
C THR A 71 -11.01 -0.36 16.69
N TYR A 72 -11.40 0.71 16.01
CA TYR A 72 -12.77 1.22 16.06
C TYR A 72 -13.82 0.19 15.62
N LEU A 73 -13.53 -0.53 14.53
CA LEU A 73 -14.37 -1.63 14.05
C LEU A 73 -14.51 -2.73 15.11
N CYS A 74 -13.41 -3.14 15.76
CA CYS A 74 -13.43 -4.16 16.81
C CYS A 74 -14.24 -3.71 18.03
N GLU A 75 -14.11 -2.45 18.45
CA GLU A 75 -14.91 -1.89 19.54
C GLU A 75 -16.40 -1.92 19.20
N TYR A 76 -16.77 -1.58 17.97
CA TYR A 76 -18.17 -1.66 17.51
C TYR A 76 -18.68 -3.11 17.50
N ILE A 77 -17.89 -4.07 17.03
CA ILE A 77 -18.24 -5.50 17.00
C ILE A 77 -18.54 -6.05 18.41
N LEU A 78 -17.76 -5.64 19.41
CA LEU A 78 -17.89 -6.15 20.79
C LEU A 78 -18.99 -5.44 21.59
N ASN A 79 -19.10 -4.13 21.45
CA ASN A 79 -19.89 -3.29 22.35
C ASN A 79 -21.12 -2.67 21.70
N GLY A 80 -21.23 -2.78 20.35
CA GLY A 80 -22.17 -1.98 19.59
C GLY A 80 -21.77 -0.50 19.59
N GLY A 81 -22.62 0.34 19.04
CA GLY A 81 -22.37 1.78 18.98
C GLY A 81 -23.44 2.53 18.21
N ASP A 82 -23.15 3.80 17.92
CA ASP A 82 -24.02 4.62 17.07
C ASP A 82 -23.79 4.21 15.60
N LYS A 83 -24.83 3.65 15.00
CA LYS A 83 -24.81 3.19 13.61
C LYS A 83 -24.61 4.34 12.62
N GLU A 84 -25.20 5.51 12.89
CA GLU A 84 -25.07 6.66 12.00
C GLU A 84 -23.63 7.19 12.04
N GLU A 85 -23.02 7.25 13.21
CA GLU A 85 -21.60 7.60 13.36
C GLU A 85 -20.68 6.60 12.64
N PHE A 86 -20.94 5.29 12.79
CA PHE A 86 -20.19 4.26 12.09
C PHE A 86 -20.26 4.43 10.58
N MET A 87 -21.46 4.58 10.02
CA MET A 87 -21.67 4.76 8.58
C MET A 87 -21.05 6.07 8.05
N ALA A 88 -21.09 7.14 8.83
CA ALA A 88 -20.45 8.41 8.50
C ALA A 88 -18.91 8.29 8.46
N LYS A 89 -18.34 7.52 9.40
CA LYS A 89 -16.88 7.26 9.44
C LYS A 89 -16.39 6.48 8.24
N PHE A 90 -17.15 5.49 7.79
CA PHE A 90 -16.78 4.63 6.66
C PHE A 90 -17.51 5.01 5.36
N VAL A 91 -17.92 6.26 5.21
CA VAL A 91 -18.56 6.76 3.99
C VAL A 91 -17.73 6.43 2.75
N ASN A 92 -18.35 5.86 1.73
CA ASN A 92 -17.70 5.34 0.49
C ASN A 92 -16.78 4.10 0.69
N ALA A 93 -16.64 3.57 1.89
CA ALA A 93 -15.74 2.47 2.21
C ALA A 93 -16.49 1.13 2.44
N HIS A 94 -17.77 1.05 2.18
CA HIS A 94 -18.59 -0.16 2.37
C HIS A 94 -19.45 -0.47 1.14
N SER A 95 -19.94 -1.71 1.06
CA SER A 95 -20.90 -2.15 0.03
C SER A 95 -22.26 -1.47 0.18
N GLU A 96 -22.98 -1.37 -0.92
CA GLU A 96 -24.38 -0.90 -0.90
C GLU A 96 -25.24 -1.82 -0.03
N GLY A 97 -26.07 -1.25 0.84
CA GLY A 97 -26.92 -2.00 1.75
C GLY A 97 -26.21 -2.59 2.99
N PHE A 98 -24.91 -2.31 3.19
CA PHE A 98 -24.17 -2.75 4.37
C PHE A 98 -24.81 -2.28 5.67
N ASP A 99 -25.03 -3.22 6.60
CA ASP A 99 -25.55 -2.98 7.94
C ASP A 99 -24.56 -3.48 9.01
N PRO A 100 -23.87 -2.59 9.75
CA PRO A 100 -22.87 -3.02 10.73
C PRO A 100 -23.44 -3.87 11.87
N ASP A 101 -24.73 -3.76 12.18
CA ASP A 101 -25.36 -4.55 13.24
C ASP A 101 -25.66 -6.01 12.80
N VAL A 102 -25.67 -6.26 11.49
CA VAL A 102 -25.96 -7.56 10.88
C VAL A 102 -24.74 -8.16 10.22
N ASP A 103 -24.06 -7.38 9.38
CA ASP A 103 -23.03 -7.88 8.48
C ASP A 103 -21.65 -8.09 9.16
N LEU A 104 -21.50 -7.68 10.42
CA LEU A 104 -20.26 -7.90 11.20
C LEU A 104 -20.30 -9.17 12.07
N ASP A 105 -21.15 -10.14 11.76
CA ASP A 105 -21.23 -11.42 12.46
C ASP A 105 -20.23 -12.46 11.93
N GLY A 106 -19.91 -12.43 10.64
CA GLY A 106 -18.91 -13.26 9.99
C GLY A 106 -17.94 -12.43 9.15
N LEU A 107 -16.65 -12.57 9.37
CA LEU A 107 -15.62 -11.73 8.75
C LEU A 107 -14.56 -12.54 8.01
N GLY A 108 -14.15 -12.06 6.84
CA GLY A 108 -12.94 -12.50 6.17
C GLY A 108 -12.01 -11.33 5.92
N ILE A 109 -10.70 -11.48 6.15
CA ILE A 109 -9.74 -10.43 5.87
C ILE A 109 -9.11 -10.59 4.49
N ALA A 110 -9.00 -9.48 3.78
CA ALA A 110 -8.25 -9.32 2.54
C ALA A 110 -7.46 -8.00 2.60
N ASN A 111 -6.56 -7.77 1.65
CA ASN A 111 -5.78 -6.54 1.60
C ASN A 111 -5.52 -6.08 0.16
N GLN A 112 -5.35 -4.79 -0.01
CA GLN A 112 -4.68 -4.22 -1.17
C GLN A 112 -3.23 -4.73 -1.16
N THR A 113 -2.75 -5.30 -2.27
CA THR A 113 -1.47 -6.04 -2.31
C THR A 113 -0.24 -5.20 -1.97
N THR A 114 -0.37 -3.88 -2.00
CA THR A 114 0.71 -2.91 -1.72
C THR A 114 0.74 -2.42 -0.28
N MET A 115 -0.17 -2.87 0.60
CA MET A 115 -0.17 -2.50 2.02
C MET A 115 0.99 -3.16 2.78
N LEU A 116 1.35 -2.58 3.94
CA LEU A 116 2.39 -3.12 4.81
C LEU A 116 1.94 -4.47 5.40
N LYS A 117 2.76 -5.50 5.20
CA LYS A 117 2.47 -6.87 5.70
C LYS A 117 2.27 -6.91 7.20
N GLY A 118 3.17 -6.27 7.93
CA GLY A 118 3.13 -6.24 9.38
C GLY A 118 1.82 -5.67 9.90
N GLU A 119 1.33 -4.58 9.30
CA GLU A 119 0.08 -3.95 9.67
C GLU A 119 -1.13 -4.82 9.29
N THR A 120 -1.15 -5.37 8.07
CA THR A 120 -2.22 -6.31 7.66
C THR A 120 -2.32 -7.51 8.60
N GLN A 121 -1.17 -8.09 8.98
CA GLN A 121 -1.15 -9.22 9.92
C GLN A 121 -1.60 -8.81 11.33
N ALA A 122 -1.21 -7.62 11.80
CA ALA A 122 -1.63 -7.11 13.10
C ALA A 122 -3.15 -6.86 13.14
N ILE A 123 -3.71 -6.28 12.07
CA ILE A 123 -5.16 -6.09 11.89
C ILE A 123 -5.86 -7.46 11.87
N GLY A 124 -5.36 -8.43 11.11
CA GLY A 124 -5.93 -9.77 11.07
C GLY A 124 -5.98 -10.43 12.44
N LYS A 125 -4.89 -10.34 13.22
CA LYS A 125 -4.84 -10.86 14.59
C LYS A 125 -5.77 -10.11 15.55
N LEU A 126 -5.96 -8.81 15.37
CA LEU A 126 -6.89 -8.02 16.17
C LEU A 126 -8.33 -8.48 15.91
N LEU A 127 -8.72 -8.60 14.64
CA LEU A 127 -10.04 -9.09 14.24
C LEU A 127 -10.28 -10.53 14.72
N GLU A 128 -9.30 -11.42 14.58
CA GLU A 128 -9.38 -12.80 15.08
C GLU A 128 -9.69 -12.84 16.58
N ARG A 129 -8.97 -12.06 17.39
CA ARG A 129 -9.20 -11.98 18.84
C ARG A 129 -10.59 -11.43 19.17
N THR A 130 -11.02 -10.40 18.45
CA THR A 130 -12.35 -9.81 18.60
C THR A 130 -13.44 -10.84 18.32
N MET A 131 -13.31 -11.61 17.24
CA MET A 131 -14.28 -12.64 16.88
C MET A 131 -14.23 -13.83 17.86
N MET A 132 -13.04 -14.18 18.40
CA MET A 132 -12.95 -15.15 19.51
C MET A 132 -13.65 -14.67 20.76
N GLU A 133 -13.53 -13.39 21.11
CA GLU A 133 -14.17 -12.81 22.28
C GLU A 133 -15.70 -12.79 22.13
N LYS A 134 -16.19 -12.42 20.94
CA LYS A 134 -17.63 -12.34 20.64
C LYS A 134 -18.30 -13.72 20.58
N HIS A 135 -17.70 -14.69 19.88
CA HIS A 135 -18.33 -15.97 19.54
C HIS A 135 -17.74 -17.18 20.28
N GLY A 136 -16.62 -17.01 20.97
CA GLY A 136 -15.89 -18.08 21.61
C GLY A 136 -14.94 -18.82 20.66
N VAL A 137 -13.89 -19.39 21.22
CA VAL A 137 -12.83 -20.08 20.45
C VAL A 137 -13.38 -21.27 19.65
N ALA A 138 -14.37 -21.99 20.17
CA ALA A 138 -14.96 -23.17 19.52
C ALA A 138 -15.71 -22.83 18.20
N ASN A 139 -16.24 -21.63 18.09
CA ASN A 139 -17.06 -21.20 16.96
C ASN A 139 -16.29 -20.30 15.99
N LEU A 140 -15.02 -19.98 16.26
CA LEU A 140 -14.23 -19.02 15.47
C LEU A 140 -14.25 -19.34 13.96
N ALA A 141 -14.14 -20.60 13.58
CA ALA A 141 -14.09 -21.00 12.17
C ALA A 141 -15.41 -20.73 11.40
N ASP A 142 -16.51 -20.56 12.13
CA ASP A 142 -17.83 -20.24 11.57
C ASP A 142 -18.07 -18.72 11.47
N HIS A 143 -17.17 -17.90 12.03
CA HIS A 143 -17.30 -16.44 12.07
C HIS A 143 -16.05 -15.68 11.59
N TYR A 144 -14.93 -16.38 11.36
CA TYR A 144 -13.70 -15.71 10.91
C TYR A 144 -12.90 -16.55 9.92
N MET A 145 -12.41 -15.88 8.88
CA MET A 145 -11.52 -16.48 7.89
C MET A 145 -10.35 -15.56 7.59
N VAL A 146 -9.16 -16.13 7.55
CA VAL A 146 -7.95 -15.43 7.10
C VAL A 146 -7.31 -16.21 5.96
N MET A 147 -6.89 -15.50 4.90
CA MET A 147 -6.10 -16.02 3.80
C MET A 147 -4.87 -15.14 3.63
N ASP A 148 -3.72 -15.75 3.33
CA ASP A 148 -2.52 -15.00 3.02
C ASP A 148 -2.64 -14.42 1.60
N THR A 149 -2.90 -13.11 1.52
CA THR A 149 -3.11 -12.36 0.29
C THR A 149 -2.04 -11.29 0.03
N ILE A 150 -0.94 -11.30 0.82
CA ILE A 150 0.15 -10.35 0.68
C ILE A 150 1.01 -10.69 -0.53
N CYS A 151 1.41 -9.66 -1.29
CA CYS A 151 2.24 -9.79 -2.47
C CYS A 151 3.72 -9.96 -2.09
N ASP A 152 4.37 -11.05 -2.53
CA ASP A 152 5.79 -11.30 -2.25
C ASP A 152 6.68 -10.19 -2.82
N ALA A 153 6.43 -9.71 -4.05
CA ALA A 153 7.23 -8.65 -4.64
C ALA A 153 7.18 -7.33 -3.85
N THR A 154 6.04 -7.03 -3.22
CA THR A 154 5.90 -5.90 -2.30
C THR A 154 6.65 -6.17 -1.01
N GLN A 155 6.50 -7.38 -0.47
CA GLN A 155 7.13 -7.78 0.78
C GLN A 155 8.66 -7.77 0.70
N GLU A 156 9.23 -8.36 -0.34
CA GLU A 156 10.69 -8.40 -0.55
C GLU A 156 11.30 -6.99 -0.58
N ARG A 157 10.61 -6.02 -1.19
CA ARG A 157 11.05 -4.62 -1.20
C ARG A 157 10.96 -3.95 0.15
N GLN A 158 9.90 -4.22 0.90
CA GLN A 158 9.76 -3.71 2.27
C GLN A 158 10.85 -4.30 3.18
N ASP A 159 11.09 -5.60 3.09
CA ASP A 159 12.12 -6.30 3.88
C ASP A 159 13.53 -5.75 3.55
N ALA A 160 13.83 -5.57 2.25
CA ALA A 160 15.08 -4.97 1.80
C ALA A 160 15.22 -3.51 2.29
N MET A 161 14.11 -2.76 2.31
CA MET A 161 14.12 -1.38 2.80
C MET A 161 14.40 -1.31 4.29
N TYR A 162 13.81 -2.19 5.11
CA TYR A 162 14.11 -2.27 6.55
C TYR A 162 15.59 -2.58 6.79
N GLN A 163 16.19 -3.50 6.03
CA GLN A 163 17.62 -3.79 6.11
C GLN A 163 18.48 -2.57 5.70
N LEU A 164 18.09 -1.90 4.63
CA LEU A 164 18.84 -0.77 4.10
C LEU A 164 18.88 0.42 5.06
N VAL A 165 17.78 0.70 5.78
CA VAL A 165 17.77 1.78 6.78
C VAL A 165 18.53 1.41 8.07
N GLU A 166 18.67 0.11 8.39
CA GLU A 166 19.52 -0.35 9.49
C GLU A 166 21.01 -0.07 9.24
N ASP A 167 21.45 -0.05 7.98
CA ASP A 167 22.82 0.34 7.57
C ASP A 167 23.10 1.84 7.76
N LYS A 168 22.07 2.62 8.12
CA LYS A 168 22.14 4.07 8.41
C LYS A 168 22.80 4.87 7.29
N PRO A 169 22.27 4.81 6.05
CA PRO A 169 22.73 5.70 5.00
C PRO A 169 22.48 7.16 5.39
N ASP A 170 23.26 8.09 4.84
CA ASP A 170 23.08 9.52 5.07
C ASP A 170 21.73 10.02 4.54
N MET A 171 21.23 9.37 3.48
CA MET A 171 19.91 9.64 2.89
C MET A 171 19.41 8.45 2.05
N MET A 172 18.12 8.45 1.78
CA MET A 172 17.46 7.50 0.89
C MET A 172 16.92 8.19 -0.35
N LEU A 173 17.06 7.55 -1.50
CA LEU A 173 16.40 7.90 -2.74
C LEU A 173 15.40 6.81 -3.11
N VAL A 174 14.13 7.18 -3.13
CA VAL A 174 13.02 6.28 -3.42
C VAL A 174 12.49 6.60 -4.82
N VAL A 175 12.64 5.65 -5.76
CA VAL A 175 12.30 5.86 -7.17
C VAL A 175 10.99 5.18 -7.52
N GLY A 176 10.03 5.92 -8.08
CA GLY A 176 8.77 5.35 -8.56
C GLY A 176 7.63 6.34 -8.67
N GLY A 177 6.58 5.94 -9.39
CA GLY A 177 5.44 6.79 -9.69
C GLY A 177 4.73 7.34 -8.45
N TYR A 178 4.32 8.59 -8.49
CA TYR A 178 3.70 9.30 -7.36
C TYR A 178 2.31 8.79 -6.96
N ASN A 179 1.69 7.94 -7.76
CA ASN A 179 0.44 7.23 -7.45
C ASN A 179 0.65 5.80 -6.93
N SER A 180 1.92 5.37 -6.77
CA SER A 180 2.25 4.03 -6.28
C SER A 180 2.22 3.96 -4.76
N SER A 181 1.28 3.20 -4.19
CA SER A 181 1.23 2.94 -2.75
C SER A 181 2.46 2.19 -2.25
N ASN A 182 3.00 1.25 -3.05
CA ASN A 182 4.24 0.55 -2.67
C ASN A 182 5.41 1.52 -2.53
N THR A 183 5.61 2.43 -3.49
CA THR A 183 6.68 3.45 -3.42
C THR A 183 6.51 4.38 -2.22
N GLN A 184 5.26 4.79 -1.93
CA GLN A 184 4.95 5.60 -0.75
C GLN A 184 5.38 4.91 0.55
N HIS A 185 5.03 3.62 0.71
CA HIS A 185 5.41 2.87 1.92
C HIS A 185 6.90 2.69 2.09
N LEU A 186 7.68 2.58 0.98
CA LEU A 186 9.14 2.57 1.07
C LEU A 186 9.69 3.89 1.62
N GLN A 187 9.10 5.03 1.25
CA GLN A 187 9.47 6.33 1.82
C GLN A 187 9.08 6.41 3.30
N GLU A 188 7.87 5.99 3.67
CA GLU A 188 7.39 5.98 5.06
C GLU A 188 8.34 5.17 5.97
N ILE A 189 8.84 4.01 5.51
CA ILE A 189 9.84 3.22 6.27
C ILE A 189 11.12 4.02 6.53
N SER A 190 11.58 4.82 5.56
CA SER A 190 12.75 5.69 5.75
C SER A 190 12.49 6.79 6.77
N GLU A 191 11.33 7.44 6.68
CA GLU A 191 10.92 8.50 7.60
C GLU A 191 10.78 7.98 9.04
N ASP A 192 10.17 6.81 9.23
CA ASP A 192 10.03 6.15 10.52
C ASP A 192 11.39 5.80 11.14
N ALA A 193 12.37 5.43 10.29
CA ALA A 193 13.75 5.22 10.70
C ALA A 193 14.54 6.53 10.92
N SER A 194 13.92 7.69 10.71
CA SER A 194 14.56 9.02 10.79
C SER A 194 15.73 9.19 9.81
N VAL A 195 15.69 8.53 8.65
CA VAL A 195 16.63 8.70 7.55
C VAL A 195 16.02 9.67 6.53
N PRO A 196 16.69 10.78 6.18
CA PRO A 196 16.20 11.71 5.16
C PRO A 196 15.89 10.97 3.85
N SER A 197 14.72 11.21 3.25
CA SER A 197 14.31 10.52 2.04
C SER A 197 13.78 11.45 0.97
N PHE A 198 14.09 11.13 -0.29
CA PHE A 198 13.68 11.87 -1.47
C PHE A 198 12.96 10.92 -2.43
N TRP A 199 11.67 11.16 -2.66
CA TRP A 199 10.88 10.37 -3.59
C TRP A 199 10.77 11.06 -4.95
N VAL A 200 11.28 10.40 -6.00
CA VAL A 200 11.29 10.90 -7.37
C VAL A 200 10.62 9.88 -8.32
N ASP A 201 9.89 10.39 -9.30
CA ASP A 201 9.22 9.55 -10.31
C ASP A 201 10.03 9.39 -11.60
N THR A 202 10.90 10.35 -11.90
CA THR A 202 11.70 10.35 -13.12
C THR A 202 13.09 10.97 -12.87
N PRO A 203 14.11 10.68 -13.72
CA PRO A 203 15.45 11.26 -13.57
C PRO A 203 15.47 12.78 -13.76
N GLU A 204 14.51 13.38 -14.49
CA GLU A 204 14.40 14.82 -14.70
C GLU A 204 14.07 15.61 -13.42
N ARG A 205 13.76 14.89 -12.33
CA ARG A 205 13.60 15.50 -11.00
C ARG A 205 14.90 15.93 -10.36
N LEU A 206 16.03 15.44 -10.87
CA LEU A 206 17.34 15.81 -10.42
C LEU A 206 17.99 16.70 -11.49
N ASP A 207 18.63 17.77 -11.10
CA ASP A 207 19.41 18.59 -12.01
C ASP A 207 20.91 18.60 -11.67
N GLU A 208 21.69 19.17 -12.58
CA GLU A 208 23.14 19.23 -12.46
C GLU A 208 23.61 20.29 -11.46
N ASP A 209 22.72 21.21 -11.05
CA ASP A 209 22.99 22.32 -10.13
C ASP A 209 22.70 21.95 -8.67
N ASN A 210 22.62 20.65 -8.37
CA ASN A 210 22.34 20.10 -7.05
C ASN A 210 20.95 20.48 -6.50
N VAL A 211 19.95 20.47 -7.38
CA VAL A 211 18.54 20.68 -7.01
C VAL A 211 17.78 19.37 -7.27
N ILE A 212 16.88 19.02 -6.37
CA ILE A 212 15.97 17.88 -6.51
C ILE A 212 14.52 18.29 -6.29
N ALA A 213 13.65 17.98 -7.25
CA ALA A 213 12.22 18.09 -7.11
C ALA A 213 11.67 16.71 -6.64
N HIS A 214 11.18 16.62 -5.42
CA HIS A 214 10.77 15.36 -4.83
C HIS A 214 9.43 15.48 -4.13
N ARG A 215 8.78 14.35 -3.90
CA ARG A 215 7.51 14.28 -3.19
C ARG A 215 7.75 13.95 -1.73
N LEU A 216 7.01 14.60 -0.83
CA LEU A 216 6.90 14.21 0.56
C LEU A 216 5.91 13.04 0.69
N ALA A 217 6.07 12.18 1.70
CA ALA A 217 5.23 11.01 1.90
C ALA A 217 3.73 11.35 1.94
N HIS A 218 3.38 12.53 2.42
CA HIS A 218 1.99 13.00 2.53
C HIS A 218 1.53 13.92 1.39
N GLY A 219 2.23 13.91 0.25
CA GLY A 219 1.64 14.33 -1.01
C GLY A 219 2.10 15.63 -1.65
N GLU A 220 2.91 16.44 -1.01
CA GLU A 220 3.42 17.68 -1.61
C GLU A 220 4.67 17.42 -2.46
N LEU A 221 4.71 18.06 -3.64
CA LEU A 221 5.91 18.14 -4.46
C LEU A 221 6.69 19.38 -4.03
N VAL A 222 7.92 19.18 -3.62
CA VAL A 222 8.81 20.25 -3.13
C VAL A 222 10.13 20.22 -3.88
N GLU A 223 10.84 21.35 -3.86
CA GLU A 223 12.16 21.48 -4.44
C GLU A 223 13.18 21.72 -3.33
N THR A 224 14.25 20.94 -3.30
CA THR A 224 15.34 21.05 -2.33
C THR A 224 16.64 21.36 -3.06
N LYS A 225 17.28 22.47 -2.68
CA LYS A 225 18.60 22.88 -3.17
C LYS A 225 19.68 22.31 -2.26
N ASP A 226 20.85 22.08 -2.84
CA ASP A 226 22.03 21.57 -2.13
C ASP A 226 21.72 20.26 -1.39
N TRP A 227 20.87 19.39 -1.99
CA TRP A 227 20.41 18.16 -1.38
C TRP A 227 21.53 17.12 -1.24
N LEU A 228 22.53 17.11 -2.15
CA LEU A 228 23.74 16.31 -2.02
C LEU A 228 24.78 17.12 -1.24
N PRO A 229 25.29 16.62 -0.11
CA PRO A 229 26.33 17.29 0.66
C PRO A 229 27.68 17.24 -0.06
N GLU A 230 28.61 18.13 0.31
CA GLU A 230 30.02 18.02 -0.09
C GLU A 230 30.68 16.78 0.54
N GLY A 231 31.79 16.30 -0.03
CA GLY A 231 32.53 15.14 0.49
C GLY A 231 31.89 13.79 0.13
N ASP A 232 32.20 12.77 0.90
CA ASP A 232 31.65 11.42 0.72
C ASP A 232 30.26 11.36 1.33
N VAL A 233 29.36 10.62 0.68
CA VAL A 233 27.99 10.43 1.11
C VAL A 233 27.54 9.01 0.76
N VAL A 234 26.83 8.38 1.66
CA VAL A 234 26.22 7.06 1.46
C VAL A 234 24.74 7.25 1.18
N ILE A 235 24.30 6.90 -0.02
CA ILE A 235 22.93 7.03 -0.47
C ILE A 235 22.34 5.65 -0.64
N GLY A 236 21.28 5.32 0.12
CA GLY A 236 20.47 4.15 -0.13
C GLY A 236 19.51 4.43 -1.30
N VAL A 237 19.43 3.51 -2.25
CA VAL A 237 18.52 3.63 -3.40
C VAL A 237 17.56 2.45 -3.39
N THR A 238 16.28 2.73 -3.47
CA THR A 238 15.22 1.73 -3.60
C THR A 238 14.20 2.14 -4.65
N SER A 239 13.38 1.21 -5.11
CA SER A 239 12.34 1.51 -6.11
C SER A 239 11.04 0.76 -5.85
N GLY A 240 9.94 1.36 -6.27
CA GLY A 240 8.63 0.69 -6.28
C GLY A 240 8.63 -0.53 -7.22
N ALA A 241 7.81 -1.54 -6.90
CA ALA A 241 7.74 -2.81 -7.64
C ALA A 241 7.41 -2.65 -9.14
N SER A 242 6.72 -1.59 -9.52
CA SER A 242 6.36 -1.29 -10.92
C SER A 242 7.32 -0.32 -11.62
N THR A 243 8.43 0.07 -10.97
CA THR A 243 9.39 1.02 -11.53
C THR A 243 10.32 0.30 -12.51
N PRO A 244 10.44 0.74 -13.76
CA PRO A 244 11.40 0.15 -14.70
C PRO A 244 12.85 0.34 -14.23
N ASP A 245 13.67 -0.71 -14.36
CA ASP A 245 15.09 -0.67 -13.97
C ASP A 245 15.84 0.48 -14.64
N LYS A 246 15.49 0.79 -15.91
CA LYS A 246 16.09 1.90 -16.65
C LYS A 246 15.90 3.26 -15.97
N VAL A 247 14.72 3.51 -15.36
CA VAL A 247 14.47 4.75 -14.62
C VAL A 247 15.38 4.84 -13.40
N VAL A 248 15.59 3.73 -12.69
CA VAL A 248 16.49 3.68 -11.52
C VAL A 248 17.93 3.94 -11.95
N GLU A 249 18.37 3.29 -13.03
CA GLU A 249 19.71 3.50 -13.60
C GLU A 249 19.95 4.97 -13.97
N ASP A 250 19.01 5.59 -14.70
CA ASP A 250 19.11 6.98 -15.13
C ASP A 250 19.11 7.97 -13.93
N VAL A 251 18.36 7.68 -12.88
CA VAL A 251 18.38 8.46 -11.63
C VAL A 251 19.74 8.34 -10.94
N VAL A 252 20.31 7.13 -10.85
CA VAL A 252 21.64 6.91 -10.29
C VAL A 252 22.73 7.62 -11.12
N ASP A 253 22.63 7.59 -12.44
CA ASP A 253 23.55 8.32 -13.30
C ASP A 253 23.50 9.83 -13.09
N MET A 254 22.30 10.38 -12.86
CA MET A 254 22.13 11.81 -12.54
C MET A 254 22.80 12.18 -11.20
N ILE A 255 22.70 11.34 -10.16
CA ILE A 255 23.42 11.56 -8.90
C ILE A 255 24.92 11.68 -9.14
N PHE A 256 25.49 10.72 -9.88
CA PHE A 256 26.94 10.76 -10.20
C PHE A 256 27.34 11.98 -11.04
N LYS A 257 26.46 12.44 -11.93
CA LYS A 257 26.67 13.61 -12.77
C LYS A 257 26.69 14.88 -11.92
N THR A 258 25.67 15.09 -11.08
CA THR A 258 25.59 16.19 -10.14
C THR A 258 26.81 16.22 -9.22
N LYS A 259 27.19 15.07 -8.66
CA LYS A 259 28.35 14.97 -7.76
C LYS A 259 29.69 15.30 -8.43
N ARG A 260 29.85 14.96 -9.71
CA ARG A 260 31.03 15.35 -10.51
C ARG A 260 31.08 16.84 -10.75
N ASN A 261 29.95 17.49 -11.05
CA ASN A 261 29.87 18.91 -11.28
C ASN A 261 30.21 19.72 -10.02
N MET A 262 29.73 19.27 -8.86
CA MET A 262 30.10 19.88 -7.57
C MET A 262 31.62 19.88 -7.33
N LYS A 263 32.33 18.79 -7.66
CA LYS A 263 33.79 18.69 -7.52
C LYS A 263 34.55 19.62 -8.47
N THR A 264 34.00 19.90 -9.65
CA THR A 264 34.63 20.80 -10.64
C THR A 264 34.36 22.28 -10.36
N ALA A 265 33.26 22.59 -9.67
CA ALA A 265 32.90 23.96 -9.27
C ALA A 265 33.70 24.49 -8.06
N THR A 266 34.31 23.60 -7.26
CA THR A 266 35.17 24.01 -6.13
C THR A 266 36.58 24.22 -6.65
N PRO A 267 37.13 25.48 -6.74
CA PRO A 267 38.48 25.72 -7.18
C PRO A 267 39.46 25.06 -6.20
N ALA A 268 40.42 24.32 -6.73
CA ALA A 268 41.54 23.79 -5.94
C ALA A 268 42.19 24.95 -5.16
N ARG A 269 42.14 24.89 -3.84
CA ARG A 269 42.81 25.83 -2.93
C ARG A 269 44.31 25.51 -2.85
#